data_a0a58605cd2e1fdf530d8788037a5751
#
_entry.id   a0a58605cd2e1fdf530d8788037a5751
#
_cell.length_a   1.000
_cell.length_b   1.000
_cell.length_c   1.000
_cell.angle_alpha   90.00
_cell.angle_beta   90.00
_cell.angle_gamma   90.00
#
_symmetry.space_group_name_H-M   'P 1'
#
loop_
_entity.id
_entity.type
_entity.pdbx_description
1 polymer ?
#
loop_
_entity_poly.entity_id
_entity_poly.type
_entity_poly.pdbx_seq_one_letter_code
_entity_poly.pdbx_strand_id
1 'polypeptide(L)'
;MTSPRTHVTAIPAAPAGDAEAHFAAAFRFETDCWDVHDGLSKGPDFVLLDVRSPQLFAQGHVPGAINLPHGKIVASKLTAWPADTLFVTYCAGPHCNGAARGALRLARLGRPVKLMAGGVTGWLDEGFELHRSSAQADQACSVPVQNGSDGA
;
A
#
# COMPACT_ATOMS: atom_id res chain seq x y z
N MET A 1 2.56 16.69 -43.33
CA MET A 1 2.77 16.01 -42.03
C MET A 1 4.10 16.48 -41.45
N THR A 2 4.06 17.16 -40.32
CA THR A 2 5.27 17.49 -39.57
C THR A 2 5.75 16.27 -38.79
N SER A 3 7.01 15.89 -38.95
CA SER A 3 7.59 14.82 -38.14
C SER A 3 7.55 15.18 -36.65
N PRO A 4 7.31 14.21 -35.74
CA PRO A 4 7.35 14.45 -34.31
C PRO A 4 8.70 15.02 -33.91
N ARG A 5 8.72 16.05 -33.07
CA ARG A 5 9.94 16.71 -32.63
C ARG A 5 10.64 15.99 -31.49
N THR A 6 9.89 15.24 -30.70
CA THR A 6 10.37 14.54 -29.51
C THR A 6 9.67 13.20 -29.34
N HIS A 7 10.18 12.35 -28.47
CA HIS A 7 9.48 11.11 -28.09
C HIS A 7 8.13 11.37 -27.42
N VAL A 8 7.96 12.50 -26.77
CA VAL A 8 6.67 12.88 -26.15
C VAL A 8 5.59 13.10 -27.23
N THR A 9 5.95 13.73 -28.33
CA THR A 9 5.01 14.06 -29.42
C THR A 9 4.91 13.00 -30.50
N ALA A 10 5.75 11.94 -30.42
CA ALA A 10 5.75 10.83 -31.38
C ALA A 10 4.41 10.08 -31.39
N ILE A 11 3.78 9.96 -30.23
CA ILE A 11 2.40 9.46 -30.10
C ILE A 11 1.51 10.67 -29.79
N PRO A 12 0.53 10.96 -30.65
CA PRO A 12 -0.38 12.08 -30.42
C PRO A 12 -1.17 11.91 -29.12
N ALA A 13 -1.44 13.02 -28.43
CA ALA A 13 -2.35 13.01 -27.30
C ALA A 13 -3.76 12.57 -27.73
N ALA A 14 -4.46 11.90 -26.82
CA ALA A 14 -5.86 11.57 -27.03
C ALA A 14 -6.72 12.85 -27.16
N PRO A 15 -7.88 12.79 -27.84
CA PRO A 15 -8.84 13.89 -27.81
C PRO A 15 -9.18 14.28 -26.35
N ALA A 16 -9.43 15.58 -26.14
CA ALA A 16 -9.64 16.11 -24.79
C ALA A 16 -10.79 15.42 -24.04
N GLY A 17 -11.88 15.04 -24.72
CA GLY A 17 -13.00 14.31 -24.10
C GLY A 17 -12.60 12.92 -23.61
N ASP A 18 -11.78 12.20 -24.36
CA ASP A 18 -11.27 10.89 -23.97
C ASP A 18 -10.28 11.00 -22.80
N ALA A 19 -9.43 12.02 -22.84
CA ALA A 19 -8.48 12.30 -21.76
C ALA A 19 -9.19 12.66 -20.45
N GLU A 20 -10.23 13.47 -20.52
CA GLU A 20 -11.08 13.83 -19.37
C GLU A 20 -11.68 12.58 -18.72
N ALA A 21 -12.31 11.72 -19.52
CA ALA A 21 -12.91 10.48 -19.03
C ALA A 21 -11.88 9.55 -18.39
N HIS A 22 -10.71 9.41 -19.01
CA HIS A 22 -9.62 8.58 -18.49
C HIS A 22 -9.10 9.09 -17.15
N PHE A 23 -8.76 10.36 -17.05
CA PHE A 23 -8.17 10.91 -15.83
C PHE A 23 -9.20 11.02 -14.69
N ALA A 24 -10.46 11.31 -15.00
CA ALA A 24 -11.53 11.25 -14.01
C ALA A 24 -11.72 9.83 -13.46
N ALA A 25 -11.67 8.82 -14.34
CA ALA A 25 -11.79 7.42 -13.94
C ALA A 25 -10.63 6.96 -13.04
N ALA A 26 -9.41 7.48 -13.24
CA ALA A 26 -8.24 7.09 -12.46
C ALA A 26 -8.47 7.27 -10.95
N PHE A 27 -9.16 8.32 -10.52
CA PHE A 27 -9.48 8.56 -9.11
C PHE A 27 -10.43 7.52 -8.48
N ARG A 28 -11.07 6.71 -9.29
CA ARG A 28 -11.90 5.59 -8.84
C ARG A 28 -11.09 4.33 -8.56
N PHE A 29 -9.88 4.24 -9.09
CA PHE A 29 -8.98 3.09 -8.99
C PHE A 29 -7.75 3.37 -8.12
N GLU A 30 -7.33 4.62 -8.05
CA GLU A 30 -6.10 5.01 -7.37
C GLU A 30 -6.35 6.15 -6.38
N THR A 31 -5.51 6.18 -5.35
CA THR A 31 -5.30 7.27 -4.43
C THR A 31 -3.80 7.52 -4.29
N ASP A 32 -3.37 8.44 -3.45
CA ASP A 32 -1.96 8.75 -3.24
C ASP A 32 -1.60 8.78 -1.75
N CYS A 33 -0.31 8.94 -1.46
CA CYS A 33 0.18 8.97 -0.09
C CYS A 33 -0.36 10.15 0.71
N TRP A 34 -0.56 11.30 0.07
CA TRP A 34 -1.08 12.49 0.72
C TRP A 34 -2.51 12.31 1.21
N ASP A 35 -3.39 11.83 0.33
CA ASP A 35 -4.80 11.60 0.68
C ASP A 35 -4.95 10.49 1.72
N VAL A 36 -4.14 9.43 1.63
CA VAL A 36 -4.14 8.37 2.65
C VAL A 36 -3.68 8.91 4.00
N HIS A 37 -2.59 9.69 4.04
CA HIS A 37 -2.10 10.31 5.27
C HIS A 37 -3.17 11.22 5.91
N ASP A 38 -3.81 12.06 5.12
CA ASP A 38 -4.89 12.93 5.59
C ASP A 38 -6.08 12.09 6.13
N GLY A 39 -6.49 11.05 5.41
CA GLY A 39 -7.55 10.15 5.83
C GLY A 39 -7.24 9.42 7.13
N LEU A 40 -6.01 8.94 7.30
CA LEU A 40 -5.58 8.28 8.55
C LEU A 40 -5.63 9.24 9.74
N SER A 41 -5.31 10.51 9.55
CA SER A 41 -5.32 11.51 10.62
C SER A 41 -6.73 11.94 11.03
N LYS A 42 -7.70 11.81 10.14
CA LYS A 42 -9.12 12.21 10.37
C LYS A 42 -10.03 11.09 10.86
N GLY A 43 -9.51 9.88 11.00
CA GLY A 43 -10.30 8.69 11.27
C GLY A 43 -10.65 7.97 9.97
N PRO A 44 -9.90 6.90 9.62
CA PRO A 44 -10.01 6.28 8.30
C PRO A 44 -11.35 5.57 8.11
N ASP A 45 -11.96 5.78 6.95
CA ASP A 45 -13.12 5.07 6.43
C ASP A 45 -12.72 4.00 5.39
N PHE A 46 -11.48 3.55 5.48
CA PHE A 46 -10.88 2.51 4.65
C PHE A 46 -9.93 1.64 5.48
N VAL A 47 -9.61 0.47 4.96
CA VAL A 47 -8.59 -0.42 5.52
C VAL A 47 -7.35 -0.38 4.63
N LEU A 48 -6.23 0.05 5.17
CA LEU A 48 -4.95 0.13 4.47
C LEU A 48 -4.22 -1.20 4.59
N LEU A 49 -3.93 -1.84 3.46
CA LEU A 49 -3.22 -3.11 3.39
C LEU A 49 -1.81 -2.94 2.82
N ASP A 50 -0.83 -3.30 3.63
CA ASP A 50 0.54 -3.53 3.16
C ASP A 50 0.62 -4.93 2.57
N VAL A 51 0.80 -5.03 1.25
CA VAL A 51 0.78 -6.30 0.54
C VAL A 51 2.17 -6.88 0.30
N ARG A 52 3.18 -6.31 0.97
CA ARG A 52 4.55 -6.82 0.98
C ARG A 52 4.68 -8.03 1.92
N SER A 53 5.87 -8.61 1.96
CA SER A 53 6.19 -9.69 2.90
C SER A 53 6.09 -9.23 4.36
N PRO A 54 5.84 -10.16 5.32
CA PRO A 54 5.87 -9.84 6.74
C PRO A 54 7.19 -9.24 7.22
N GLN A 55 8.31 -9.66 6.64
CA GLN A 55 9.64 -9.16 6.97
C GLN A 55 9.80 -7.67 6.62
N LEU A 56 9.36 -7.27 5.43
CA LEU A 56 9.38 -5.87 5.01
C LEU A 56 8.41 -5.01 5.83
N PHE A 57 7.23 -5.53 6.12
CA PHE A 57 6.26 -4.87 6.98
C PHE A 57 6.86 -4.59 8.37
N ALA A 58 7.51 -5.57 8.96
CA ALA A 58 8.13 -5.45 10.29
C ALA A 58 9.25 -4.39 10.33
N GLN A 59 10.00 -4.24 9.23
CA GLN A 59 11.08 -3.25 9.12
C GLN A 59 10.57 -1.81 9.05
N GLY A 60 9.38 -1.61 8.55
CA GLY A 60 8.75 -0.30 8.45
C GLY A 60 7.51 -0.34 7.57
N HIS A 61 6.41 0.20 8.04
CA HIS A 61 5.13 0.25 7.35
C HIS A 61 4.39 1.55 7.65
N VAL A 62 3.44 1.90 6.81
CA VAL A 62 2.58 3.06 7.03
C VAL A 62 1.80 2.85 8.33
N PRO A 63 1.77 3.86 9.23
CA PRO A 63 1.01 3.76 10.48
C PRO A 63 -0.46 3.39 10.23
N GLY A 64 -0.96 2.40 10.95
CA GLY A 64 -2.33 1.90 10.80
C GLY A 64 -2.52 0.85 9.71
N ALA A 65 -1.50 0.56 8.90
CA ALA A 65 -1.58 -0.49 7.89
C ALA A 65 -1.61 -1.89 8.52
N ILE A 66 -2.33 -2.78 7.86
CA ILE A 66 -2.40 -4.21 8.18
C ILE A 66 -1.59 -4.95 7.12
N ASN A 67 -0.74 -5.88 7.56
CA ASN A 67 0.02 -6.71 6.63
C ASN A 67 -0.84 -7.88 6.12
N LEU A 68 -1.05 -7.89 4.81
CA LEU A 68 -1.66 -9.02 4.11
C LEU A 68 -0.97 -9.17 2.76
N PRO A 69 0.07 -10.03 2.67
CA PRO A 69 0.79 -10.24 1.42
C PRO A 69 -0.15 -10.55 0.26
N HIS A 70 0.10 -9.98 -0.93
CA HIS A 70 -0.85 -10.07 -2.04
C HIS A 70 -1.19 -11.53 -2.41
N GLY A 71 -0.25 -12.45 -2.29
CA GLY A 71 -0.48 -13.87 -2.55
C GLY A 71 -1.38 -14.57 -1.52
N LYS A 72 -1.62 -13.96 -0.37
CA LYS A 72 -2.46 -14.50 0.72
C LYS A 72 -3.82 -13.83 0.82
N ILE A 73 -4.18 -12.97 -0.12
CA ILE A 73 -5.50 -12.34 -0.18
C ILE A 73 -6.51 -13.37 -0.71
N VAL A 74 -7.23 -13.97 0.21
CA VAL A 74 -8.29 -14.94 -0.03
C VAL A 74 -9.52 -14.60 0.81
N ALA A 75 -10.68 -15.07 0.44
CA ALA A 75 -11.94 -14.73 1.10
C ALA A 75 -11.93 -14.95 2.62
N SER A 76 -11.32 -16.05 3.08
CA SER A 76 -11.24 -16.39 4.51
C SER A 76 -10.43 -15.38 5.34
N LYS A 77 -9.54 -14.63 4.73
CA LYS A 77 -8.73 -13.59 5.39
C LYS A 77 -9.47 -12.25 5.53
N LEU A 78 -10.61 -12.09 4.86
CA LEU A 78 -11.36 -10.85 4.78
C LEU A 78 -12.67 -10.88 5.59
N THR A 79 -12.96 -11.97 6.28
CA THR A 79 -14.24 -12.20 6.98
C THR A 79 -14.49 -11.23 8.13
N ALA A 80 -13.42 -10.62 8.69
CA ALA A 80 -13.54 -9.64 9.77
C ALA A 80 -14.14 -8.29 9.31
N TRP A 81 -14.18 -8.02 8.01
CA TRP A 81 -14.66 -6.76 7.47
C TRP A 81 -15.95 -6.93 6.69
N PRO A 82 -16.90 -5.99 6.83
CA PRO A 82 -18.13 -5.96 6.03
C PRO A 82 -17.83 -5.96 4.53
N ALA A 83 -18.80 -6.41 3.73
CA ALA A 83 -18.64 -6.56 2.29
C ALA A 83 -18.39 -5.23 1.56
N ASP A 84 -18.85 -4.11 2.10
CA ASP A 84 -18.70 -2.77 1.55
C ASP A 84 -17.43 -2.03 2.02
N THR A 85 -16.58 -2.67 2.81
CA THR A 85 -15.31 -2.08 3.26
C THR A 85 -14.42 -1.75 2.07
N LEU A 86 -13.97 -0.50 2.00
CA LEU A 86 -12.96 -0.08 1.03
C LEU A 86 -11.58 -0.51 1.51
N PHE A 87 -10.88 -1.29 0.70
CA PHE A 87 -9.48 -1.59 0.91
C PHE A 87 -8.59 -0.68 0.06
N VAL A 88 -7.49 -0.24 0.64
CA VAL A 88 -6.43 0.49 -0.07
C VAL A 88 -5.16 -0.33 0.02
N THR A 89 -4.58 -0.71 -1.12
CA THR A 89 -3.35 -1.50 -1.17
C THR A 89 -2.13 -0.64 -1.44
N TYR A 90 -1.00 -0.98 -0.85
CA TYR A 90 0.29 -0.40 -1.21
C TYR A 90 1.42 -1.44 -1.15
N CYS A 91 2.49 -1.16 -1.87
CA CYS A 91 3.71 -1.96 -1.94
C CYS A 91 4.95 -1.09 -1.69
N ALA A 92 6.12 -1.56 -2.10
CA ALA A 92 7.38 -0.86 -1.88
C ALA A 92 7.47 0.51 -2.57
N GLY A 93 6.94 0.63 -3.76
CA GLY A 93 6.99 1.87 -4.54
C GLY A 93 6.45 1.69 -5.96
N PRO A 94 6.61 2.71 -6.82
CA PRO A 94 6.07 2.68 -8.19
C PRO A 94 6.62 1.55 -9.07
N HIS A 95 7.81 1.05 -8.74
CA HIS A 95 8.50 -0.02 -9.46
C HIS A 95 7.97 -1.42 -9.10
N CYS A 96 7.12 -1.54 -8.09
CA CYS A 96 6.59 -2.82 -7.59
C CYS A 96 5.12 -2.97 -7.98
N ASN A 97 4.77 -4.09 -8.59
CA ASN A 97 3.39 -4.39 -8.99
C ASN A 97 2.56 -5.09 -7.90
N GLY A 98 3.10 -5.26 -6.70
CA GLY A 98 2.43 -5.96 -5.60
C GLY A 98 1.10 -5.33 -5.20
N ALA A 99 1.04 -4.00 -5.15
CA ALA A 99 -0.20 -3.29 -4.85
C ALA A 99 -1.28 -3.54 -5.90
N ALA A 100 -0.92 -3.53 -7.18
CA ALA A 100 -1.84 -3.84 -8.28
C ALA A 100 -2.32 -5.30 -8.24
N ARG A 101 -1.42 -6.24 -7.91
CA ARG A 101 -1.78 -7.67 -7.74
C ARG A 101 -2.73 -7.86 -6.56
N GLY A 102 -2.48 -7.20 -5.45
CA GLY A 102 -3.38 -7.21 -4.30
C GLY A 102 -4.74 -6.61 -4.60
N ALA A 103 -4.77 -5.45 -5.27
CA ALA A 103 -6.00 -4.81 -5.71
C ALA A 103 -6.82 -5.71 -6.66
N LEU A 104 -6.17 -6.37 -7.61
CA LEU A 104 -6.82 -7.31 -8.52
C LEU A 104 -7.48 -8.48 -7.76
N ARG A 105 -6.79 -9.06 -6.79
CA ARG A 105 -7.33 -10.15 -5.96
C ARG A 105 -8.54 -9.71 -5.15
N LEU A 106 -8.49 -8.53 -4.54
CA LEU A 106 -9.61 -7.95 -3.80
C LEU A 106 -10.81 -7.69 -4.71
N ALA A 107 -10.58 -7.12 -5.89
CA ALA A 107 -11.63 -6.88 -6.88
C ALA A 107 -12.29 -8.19 -7.35
N ARG A 108 -11.51 -9.24 -7.60
CA ARG A 108 -12.03 -10.59 -7.94
C ARG A 108 -12.87 -11.19 -6.82
N LEU A 109 -12.61 -10.84 -5.58
CA LEU A 109 -13.40 -11.26 -4.42
C LEU A 109 -14.61 -10.34 -4.17
N GLY A 110 -14.88 -9.41 -5.08
CA GLY A 110 -16.03 -8.49 -4.99
C GLY A 110 -15.84 -7.35 -3.99
N ARG A 111 -14.60 -7.08 -3.56
CA ARG A 111 -14.31 -6.03 -2.57
C ARG A 111 -14.02 -4.70 -3.24
N PRO A 112 -14.58 -3.58 -2.72
CA PRO A 112 -14.15 -2.25 -3.12
C PRO A 112 -12.67 -2.05 -2.84
N VAL A 113 -11.92 -1.52 -3.80
CA VAL A 113 -10.49 -1.36 -3.67
C VAL A 113 -9.97 -0.15 -4.43
N LYS A 114 -8.97 0.50 -3.85
CA LYS A 114 -8.09 1.47 -4.52
C LYS A 114 -6.63 1.10 -4.25
N LEU A 115 -5.76 1.56 -5.12
CA LEU A 115 -4.31 1.42 -4.98
C LEU A 115 -3.71 2.75 -4.55
N MET A 116 -2.87 2.75 -3.50
CA MET A 116 -2.08 3.93 -3.14
C MET A 116 -0.85 4.01 -4.01
N ALA A 117 -0.85 4.92 -4.96
CA ALA A 117 0.30 5.19 -5.80
C ALA A 117 1.49 5.68 -4.96
N GLY A 118 2.68 5.30 -5.36
CA GLY A 118 3.93 5.71 -4.69
C GLY A 118 4.44 4.73 -3.65
N GLY A 119 3.59 4.00 -2.96
CA GLY A 119 3.99 3.02 -1.95
C GLY A 119 4.85 3.61 -0.83
N VAL A 120 5.71 2.77 -0.23
CA VAL A 120 6.63 3.20 0.84
C VAL A 120 7.57 4.30 0.36
N THR A 121 8.10 4.20 -0.85
CA THR A 121 8.99 5.23 -1.43
C THR A 121 8.28 6.59 -1.49
N GLY A 122 7.06 6.62 -2.03
CA GLY A 122 6.27 7.85 -2.10
C GLY A 122 5.90 8.39 -0.73
N TRP A 123 5.59 7.51 0.22
CA TRP A 123 5.31 7.89 1.61
C TRP A 123 6.48 8.64 2.25
N LEU A 124 7.68 8.09 2.10
CA LEU A 124 8.91 8.71 2.61
C LEU A 124 9.28 10.00 1.88
N ASP A 125 9.07 10.06 0.56
CA ASP A 125 9.33 11.26 -0.24
C ASP A 125 8.47 12.45 0.18
N GLU A 126 7.25 12.19 0.67
CA GLU A 126 6.39 13.22 1.26
C GLU A 126 6.82 13.65 2.67
N GLY A 127 7.84 13.03 3.25
CA GLY A 127 8.32 13.31 4.59
C GLY A 127 7.53 12.64 5.71
N PHE A 128 6.69 11.66 5.38
CA PHE A 128 5.90 10.92 6.35
C PHE A 128 6.71 9.79 6.98
N GLU A 129 6.41 9.45 8.22
CA GLU A 129 7.12 8.45 8.99
C GLU A 129 6.50 7.07 8.85
N LEU A 130 7.35 6.04 9.00
CA LEU A 130 6.95 4.65 9.10
C LEU A 130 6.95 4.17 10.55
N HIS A 131 6.08 3.23 10.87
CA HIS A 131 6.11 2.48 12.12
C HIS A 131 6.80 1.13 11.92
N ARG A 132 7.43 0.63 12.98
CA ARG A 132 7.94 -0.74 13.05
C ARG A 132 6.90 -1.64 13.69
N SER A 133 6.88 -2.91 13.27
CA SER A 133 5.98 -3.90 13.85
C SER A 133 6.32 -4.19 15.32
N SER A 134 5.28 -4.33 16.17
CA SER A 134 5.41 -4.74 17.56
C SER A 134 6.05 -6.13 17.74
N ALA A 135 5.95 -7.02 16.75
CA ALA A 135 6.60 -8.33 16.79
C ALA A 135 8.14 -8.24 16.85
N GLN A 136 8.75 -7.19 16.32
CA GLN A 136 10.18 -6.93 16.47
C GLN A 136 10.55 -6.40 17.86
N ALA A 137 9.66 -5.64 18.49
CA ALA A 137 9.87 -5.17 19.85
C ALA A 137 9.86 -6.33 20.85
N ASP A 138 8.98 -7.31 20.67
CA ASP A 138 8.91 -8.50 21.51
C ASP A 138 10.14 -9.39 21.37
N GLN A 139 10.74 -9.47 20.17
CA GLN A 139 11.99 -10.21 19.97
C GLN A 139 13.21 -9.49 20.58
N ALA A 140 13.20 -8.18 20.62
CA ALA A 140 14.28 -7.41 21.23
C ALA A 140 14.25 -7.47 22.77
N CYS A 141 13.10 -7.75 23.38
CA CYS A 141 12.93 -7.90 24.82
C CYS A 141 13.25 -9.30 25.36
N SER A 142 13.45 -10.30 24.51
CA SER A 142 13.82 -11.66 24.89
C SER A 142 15.33 -11.90 24.82
N VAL A 143 16.11 -11.06 25.47
CA VAL A 143 17.50 -11.39 25.79
C VAL A 143 17.46 -12.34 27.01
N PRO A 144 17.94 -13.57 26.91
CA PRO A 144 18.00 -14.43 28.09
C PRO A 144 18.90 -13.78 29.10
N VAL A 145 18.35 -13.51 30.29
CA VAL A 145 19.16 -13.18 31.45
C VAL A 145 20.02 -14.43 31.75
N GLN A 146 21.29 -14.35 31.44
CA GLN A 146 22.22 -15.34 31.93
C GLN A 146 22.30 -15.13 33.45
N ASN A 147 21.62 -16.00 34.19
CA ASN A 147 21.90 -16.16 35.60
C ASN A 147 23.30 -16.72 35.71
N GLY A 148 24.25 -15.85 35.99
CA GLY A 148 25.53 -16.26 36.51
C GLY A 148 25.30 -16.93 37.87
N SER A 149 25.36 -18.24 37.89
CA SER A 149 25.54 -18.97 39.14
C SER A 149 26.98 -18.78 39.52
N ASP A 150 27.27 -17.82 40.38
CA ASP A 150 28.46 -17.83 41.18
C ASP A 150 28.30 -18.94 42.21
N GLY A 151 28.84 -20.11 41.89
CA GLY A 151 29.16 -21.13 42.84
C GLY A 151 30.47 -20.77 43.50
N ALA A 152 30.45 -20.42 44.75
CA ALA A 152 31.63 -20.38 45.59
C ALA A 152 32.14 -21.77 45.86
#